data_bb9033d06a74cb72e31145b095302d3b
#
_entry.id   bb9033d06a74cb72e31145b095302d3b
#
_cell.length_a   1.000
_cell.length_b   1.000
_cell.length_c   1.000
_cell.angle_alpha   90.00
_cell.angle_beta   90.00
_cell.angle_gamma   90.00
#
_symmetry.space_group_name_H-M   'P 1'
#
loop_
_entity.id
_entity.type
_entity.pdbx_description
1 polymer ?
#
loop_
_entity_poly.entity_id
_entity_poly.type
_entity_poly.pdbx_seq_one_letter_code
_entity_poly.pdbx_strand_id
1 'polypeptide(L)'
;GASFVSKFQKSFDPVLNLPNNVGAWATRANLTYKGFSWNTEYAYKINDPSYDNGYIYRPGTAFLSTLSYSKKGLGILASVKRIDNMSFRSNRDGQQFDLFINFLPPTTKPHTYALAALYPYATQVNGEMGGQFEINYMIPRGSKLGGKYGTQLSLNTSMANSIDKGILEDGTRGEKGTQGYTSNPFAFGPIVYFRDVNASVTRKFSKKYKSQLTLFNFKYNKTVLNDGVGDITLLEAPGTDSVINVQALVWENQIKLPKGQTLRTEFQLALADGFRGDMAMGLAEWTISPDWTIAVQDIYNYGHPSESRRIHYPILSLIHFNGPTRVQIGYGRQQQGIFCVGGVCRVVPPSSGLSFSLTTSL
;
A
#
# COMPACT_ATOMS: atom_id res chain seq x y z
N GLY A 1 -7.18 24.51 -9.47
CA GLY A 1 -6.33 24.29 -10.64
C GLY A 1 -6.99 23.39 -11.66
N ALA A 2 -6.49 23.45 -12.90
CA ALA A 2 -6.90 22.56 -13.98
C ALA A 2 -5.67 22.07 -14.74
N SER A 3 -5.76 20.88 -15.34
CA SER A 3 -4.72 20.32 -16.21
C SER A 3 -5.35 19.59 -17.38
N PHE A 4 -4.60 19.51 -18.48
CA PHE A 4 -4.95 18.76 -19.67
C PHE A 4 -3.73 17.98 -20.14
N VAL A 5 -3.93 16.72 -20.49
CA VAL A 5 -2.92 15.85 -21.10
C VAL A 5 -3.53 15.17 -22.31
N SER A 6 -2.76 15.06 -23.36
CA SER A 6 -3.16 14.35 -24.58
C SER A 6 -2.06 13.38 -24.99
N LYS A 7 -2.44 12.19 -25.41
CA LYS A 7 -1.54 11.24 -26.08
C LYS A 7 -1.94 11.07 -27.53
N PHE A 8 -0.96 10.85 -28.38
CA PHE A 8 -1.16 10.51 -29.78
C PHE A 8 -0.53 9.14 -30.08
N GLN A 9 -1.35 8.22 -30.60
CA GLN A 9 -0.90 6.89 -31.00
C GLN A 9 -1.72 6.45 -32.21
N LYS A 10 -1.05 6.33 -33.38
CA LYS A 10 -1.67 5.74 -34.57
C LYS A 10 -2.03 4.27 -34.30
N SER A 11 -3.16 3.85 -34.77
CA SER A 11 -3.61 2.45 -34.72
C SER A 11 -4.06 2.00 -36.10
N PHE A 12 -3.80 0.75 -36.40
CA PHE A 12 -4.19 0.07 -37.64
C PHE A 12 -4.98 -1.20 -37.34
N ASP A 13 -5.86 -1.17 -36.32
CA ASP A 13 -6.72 -2.31 -36.05
C ASP A 13 -7.79 -2.37 -37.15
N PRO A 14 -7.93 -3.52 -37.86
CA PRO A 14 -8.89 -3.66 -38.96
C PRO A 14 -10.36 -3.74 -38.52
N VAL A 15 -10.61 -4.01 -37.25
CA VAL A 15 -11.94 -4.25 -36.68
C VAL A 15 -12.39 -3.09 -35.79
N LEU A 16 -11.47 -2.54 -35.01
CA LEU A 16 -11.74 -1.52 -34.01
C LEU A 16 -11.36 -0.12 -34.52
N ASN A 17 -12.28 0.82 -34.45
CA ASN A 17 -12.02 2.23 -34.71
C ASN A 17 -11.35 2.88 -33.48
N LEU A 18 -10.05 2.64 -33.30
CA LEU A 18 -9.30 3.14 -32.16
C LEU A 18 -8.94 4.63 -32.33
N PRO A 19 -9.17 5.50 -31.31
CA PRO A 19 -8.86 6.92 -31.40
C PRO A 19 -7.35 7.13 -31.49
N ASN A 20 -6.89 7.91 -32.47
CA ASN A 20 -5.48 8.26 -32.60
C ASN A 20 -5.04 9.27 -31.53
N ASN A 21 -5.95 10.10 -31.05
CA ASN A 21 -5.68 11.11 -30.04
C ASN A 21 -6.64 10.93 -28.85
N VAL A 22 -6.09 10.85 -27.64
CA VAL A 22 -6.84 10.67 -26.40
C VAL A 22 -6.50 11.81 -25.43
N GLY A 23 -7.51 12.62 -25.11
CA GLY A 23 -7.40 13.69 -24.13
C GLY A 23 -7.90 13.30 -22.75
N ALA A 24 -7.26 13.83 -21.73
CA ALA A 24 -7.67 13.73 -20.34
C ALA A 24 -7.58 15.11 -19.66
N TRP A 25 -8.59 15.43 -18.84
CA TRP A 25 -8.70 16.68 -18.09
C TRP A 25 -8.78 16.37 -16.59
N ALA A 26 -8.19 17.24 -15.79
CA ALA A 26 -8.38 17.19 -14.35
C ALA A 26 -8.62 18.59 -13.80
N THR A 27 -9.52 18.67 -12.81
CA THR A 27 -9.76 19.88 -12.00
C THR A 27 -9.51 19.56 -10.55
N ARG A 28 -8.94 20.54 -9.80
CA ARG A 28 -8.61 20.34 -8.40
C ARG A 28 -8.86 21.60 -7.58
N ALA A 29 -9.30 21.40 -6.34
CA ALA A 29 -9.46 22.44 -5.34
C ALA A 29 -8.73 22.05 -4.05
N ASN A 30 -8.01 23.03 -3.48
CA ASN A 30 -7.31 22.90 -2.21
C ASN A 30 -7.73 24.05 -1.32
N LEU A 31 -8.35 23.76 -0.18
CA LEU A 31 -8.81 24.73 0.79
C LEU A 31 -8.20 24.42 2.16
N THR A 32 -7.65 25.44 2.81
CA THR A 32 -7.10 25.30 4.16
C THR A 32 -7.65 26.41 5.06
N TYR A 33 -8.22 26.02 6.19
CA TYR A 33 -8.78 26.96 7.16
C TYR A 33 -8.75 26.40 8.58
N LYS A 34 -8.15 27.14 9.52
CA LYS A 34 -8.16 26.84 10.97
C LYS A 34 -7.90 25.36 11.33
N GLY A 35 -6.85 24.75 10.73
CA GLY A 35 -6.49 23.37 10.98
C GLY A 35 -7.23 22.34 10.13
N PHE A 36 -8.24 22.73 9.36
CA PHE A 36 -8.85 21.93 8.32
C PHE A 36 -8.10 22.11 7.00
N SER A 37 -7.92 21.02 6.27
CA SER A 37 -7.45 21.03 4.88
C SER A 37 -8.32 20.09 4.07
N TRP A 38 -8.88 20.60 2.98
CA TRP A 38 -9.68 19.83 2.03
C TRP A 38 -9.02 19.89 0.66
N ASN A 39 -8.68 18.73 0.13
CA ASN A 39 -8.08 18.56 -1.19
C ASN A 39 -9.00 17.66 -1.99
N THR A 40 -9.39 18.08 -3.19
CA THR A 40 -10.22 17.29 -4.08
C THR A 40 -9.77 17.43 -5.52
N GLU A 41 -9.85 16.32 -6.24
CA GLU A 41 -9.53 16.26 -7.67
C GLU A 41 -10.57 15.38 -8.38
N TYR A 42 -11.01 15.86 -9.54
CA TYR A 42 -11.81 15.11 -10.47
C TYR A 42 -11.11 15.10 -11.84
N ALA A 43 -10.95 13.90 -12.39
CA ALA A 43 -10.36 13.70 -13.71
C ALA A 43 -11.33 12.96 -14.63
N TYR A 44 -11.31 13.35 -15.89
CA TYR A 44 -12.07 12.74 -16.97
C TYR A 44 -11.16 12.46 -18.16
N LYS A 45 -11.25 11.28 -18.74
CA LYS A 45 -10.54 10.83 -19.93
C LYS A 45 -11.57 10.40 -20.97
N ILE A 46 -11.42 10.83 -22.22
CA ILE A 46 -12.23 10.29 -23.32
C ILE A 46 -11.94 8.78 -23.46
N ASN A 47 -12.77 8.08 -24.23
CA ASN A 47 -12.56 6.65 -24.44
C ASN A 47 -11.15 6.37 -24.98
N ASP A 48 -10.54 5.34 -24.46
CA ASP A 48 -9.21 4.85 -24.86
C ASP A 48 -9.22 3.32 -24.81
N PRO A 49 -9.83 2.66 -25.83
CA PRO A 49 -9.80 1.22 -25.91
C PRO A 49 -8.35 0.72 -25.89
N SER A 50 -8.05 -0.15 -24.94
CA SER A 50 -6.69 -0.61 -24.66
C SER A 50 -6.69 -2.03 -24.12
N TYR A 51 -5.53 -2.67 -24.09
CA TYR A 51 -5.38 -4.00 -23.52
C TYR A 51 -5.95 -4.07 -22.09
N ASP A 52 -5.63 -3.07 -21.25
CA ASP A 52 -6.05 -3.02 -19.85
C ASP A 52 -7.57 -3.01 -19.63
N ASN A 53 -8.33 -2.42 -20.55
CA ASN A 53 -9.79 -2.35 -20.40
C ASN A 53 -10.54 -3.25 -21.36
N GLY A 54 -9.88 -4.25 -21.97
CA GLY A 54 -10.50 -5.19 -22.89
C GLY A 54 -10.98 -4.54 -24.18
N TYR A 55 -10.42 -3.39 -24.59
CA TYR A 55 -10.79 -2.64 -25.80
C TYR A 55 -12.25 -2.16 -25.82
N ILE A 56 -12.80 -1.75 -24.68
CA ILE A 56 -14.12 -1.10 -24.59
C ILE A 56 -14.03 0.40 -24.87
N TYR A 57 -15.11 1.00 -25.43
CA TYR A 57 -15.21 2.43 -25.76
C TYR A 57 -15.78 3.26 -24.60
N ARG A 58 -15.46 2.90 -23.37
CA ARG A 58 -15.90 3.63 -22.18
C ARG A 58 -14.99 4.80 -21.88
N PRO A 59 -15.52 6.02 -21.58
CA PRO A 59 -14.69 7.09 -21.01
C PRO A 59 -14.20 6.72 -19.60
N GLY A 60 -13.11 7.35 -19.19
CA GLY A 60 -12.53 7.16 -17.86
C GLY A 60 -12.89 8.31 -16.92
N THR A 61 -13.16 8.00 -15.64
CA THR A 61 -13.35 9.00 -14.59
C THR A 61 -12.60 8.62 -13.34
N ALA A 62 -12.03 9.62 -12.65
CA ALA A 62 -11.43 9.45 -11.34
C ALA A 62 -11.85 10.61 -10.43
N PHE A 63 -12.24 10.28 -9.21
CA PHE A 63 -12.56 11.23 -8.16
C PHE A 63 -11.77 10.86 -6.90
N LEU A 64 -11.08 11.84 -6.33
CA LEU A 64 -10.41 11.73 -5.03
C LEU A 64 -10.73 12.96 -4.20
N SER A 65 -11.15 12.75 -2.96
CA SER A 65 -11.36 13.83 -2.00
C SER A 65 -10.80 13.44 -0.65
N THR A 66 -9.97 14.31 -0.07
CA THR A 66 -9.33 14.11 1.23
C THR A 66 -9.61 15.31 2.11
N LEU A 67 -10.20 15.07 3.27
CA LEU A 67 -10.41 16.03 4.34
C LEU A 67 -9.48 15.68 5.51
N SER A 68 -8.73 16.64 5.99
CA SER A 68 -7.91 16.47 7.18
C SER A 68 -8.16 17.59 8.19
N TYR A 69 -8.00 17.24 9.46
CA TYR A 69 -8.03 18.17 10.57
C TYR A 69 -6.84 17.94 11.48
N SER A 70 -6.14 19.01 11.82
CA SER A 70 -4.97 18.95 12.69
C SER A 70 -5.01 20.03 13.75
N LYS A 71 -4.84 19.61 15.01
CA LYS A 71 -4.55 20.49 16.16
C LYS A 71 -3.57 19.81 17.08
N LYS A 72 -3.01 20.53 18.05
CA LYS A 72 -2.05 19.98 19.02
C LYS A 72 -2.60 18.69 19.66
N GLY A 73 -1.93 17.58 19.41
CA GLY A 73 -2.26 16.26 19.95
C GLY A 73 -3.40 15.52 19.26
N LEU A 74 -3.99 16.04 18.19
CA LEU A 74 -5.02 15.36 17.41
C LEU A 74 -4.81 15.59 15.91
N GLY A 75 -4.75 14.51 15.15
CA GLY A 75 -4.82 14.52 13.69
C GLY A 75 -5.92 13.57 13.23
N ILE A 76 -6.74 14.01 12.28
CA ILE A 76 -7.80 13.21 11.65
C ILE A 76 -7.64 13.34 10.15
N LEU A 77 -7.83 12.25 9.42
CA LEU A 77 -7.87 12.21 7.96
C LEU A 77 -9.04 11.34 7.53
N ALA A 78 -9.80 11.82 6.55
CA ALA A 78 -10.82 11.05 5.85
C ALA A 78 -10.61 11.25 4.35
N SER A 79 -10.59 10.15 3.60
CA SER A 79 -10.38 10.17 2.15
C SER A 79 -11.37 9.24 1.48
N VAL A 80 -11.91 9.66 0.34
CA VAL A 80 -12.75 8.83 -0.53
C VAL A 80 -12.23 8.88 -1.94
N LYS A 81 -12.34 7.76 -2.65
CA LYS A 81 -11.87 7.61 -4.02
C LYS A 81 -12.84 6.77 -4.83
N ARG A 82 -13.07 7.17 -6.08
CA ARG A 82 -13.73 6.35 -7.09
C ARG A 82 -12.99 6.45 -8.41
N ILE A 83 -12.71 5.33 -9.01
CA ILE A 83 -12.05 5.19 -10.31
C ILE A 83 -12.94 4.32 -11.19
N ASP A 84 -13.11 4.72 -12.44
CA ASP A 84 -13.84 3.99 -13.45
C ASP A 84 -13.10 4.13 -14.77
N ASN A 85 -12.58 3.02 -15.32
CA ASN A 85 -11.88 2.93 -16.60
C ASN A 85 -10.79 3.99 -16.83
N MET A 86 -9.92 4.21 -15.83
CA MET A 86 -8.94 5.30 -15.85
C MET A 86 -7.51 4.83 -16.16
N SER A 87 -7.32 3.66 -16.76
CA SER A 87 -6.02 3.30 -17.33
C SER A 87 -5.65 4.28 -18.45
N PHE A 88 -4.49 4.93 -18.32
CA PHE A 88 -4.01 5.91 -19.29
C PHE A 88 -2.50 5.72 -19.50
N ARG A 89 -2.15 5.09 -20.63
CA ARG A 89 -0.79 4.71 -20.98
C ARG A 89 -0.35 5.38 -22.28
N SER A 90 0.94 5.60 -22.45
CA SER A 90 1.51 6.11 -23.71
C SER A 90 1.36 5.10 -24.84
N ASN A 91 1.34 3.79 -24.54
CA ASN A 91 1.01 2.72 -25.47
C ASN A 91 -0.20 1.94 -24.96
N ARG A 92 -1.26 1.80 -25.78
CA ARG A 92 -2.49 1.09 -25.42
C ARG A 92 -2.34 -0.42 -25.24
N ASP A 93 -1.26 -0.99 -25.79
CA ASP A 93 -0.93 -2.42 -25.65
C ASP A 93 0.05 -2.69 -24.50
N GLY A 94 0.45 -1.63 -23.77
CA GLY A 94 1.28 -1.72 -22.58
C GLY A 94 0.58 -2.52 -21.47
N GLN A 95 1.37 -3.31 -20.76
CA GLN A 95 0.87 -4.22 -19.72
C GLN A 95 1.45 -3.87 -18.35
N GLN A 96 0.85 -4.41 -17.30
CA GLN A 96 1.29 -4.27 -15.91
C GLN A 96 1.47 -2.80 -15.48
N PHE A 97 2.64 -2.41 -15.00
CA PHE A 97 2.94 -1.06 -14.52
C PHE A 97 3.65 -0.18 -15.55
N ASP A 98 3.79 -0.67 -16.78
CA ASP A 98 4.55 0.03 -17.80
C ASP A 98 3.77 1.18 -18.43
N LEU A 99 4.49 2.25 -18.76
CA LEU A 99 4.05 3.32 -19.64
C LEU A 99 2.84 4.13 -19.14
N PHE A 100 2.50 4.10 -17.86
CA PHE A 100 1.45 4.96 -17.31
C PHE A 100 1.78 6.44 -17.45
N ILE A 101 0.82 7.21 -17.95
CA ILE A 101 0.86 8.69 -18.02
C ILE A 101 0.26 9.27 -16.74
N ASN A 102 -0.78 8.62 -16.18
CA ASN A 102 -1.45 9.08 -14.98
C ASN A 102 -0.93 8.35 -13.72
N PHE A 103 -1.13 8.98 -12.58
CA PHE A 103 -0.90 8.41 -11.26
C PHE A 103 -2.20 8.44 -10.45
N LEU A 104 -2.62 7.29 -9.96
CA LEU A 104 -3.82 7.11 -9.15
C LEU A 104 -3.40 6.65 -7.74
N PRO A 105 -3.30 7.55 -6.76
CA PRO A 105 -2.79 7.21 -5.44
C PRO A 105 -3.70 6.22 -4.72
N PRO A 106 -3.14 5.24 -3.99
CA PRO A 106 -3.92 4.37 -3.11
C PRO A 106 -4.52 5.19 -1.96
N THR A 107 -5.74 4.85 -1.54
CA THR A 107 -6.38 5.36 -0.32
C THR A 107 -6.22 4.35 0.81
N THR A 108 -5.02 3.86 1.00
CA THR A 108 -4.65 2.90 2.04
C THR A 108 -3.33 3.32 2.67
N LYS A 109 -3.15 2.97 3.94
CA LYS A 109 -1.89 3.25 4.63
C LYS A 109 -0.81 2.25 4.19
N PRO A 110 0.34 2.71 3.67
CA PRO A 110 1.46 1.81 3.41
C PRO A 110 2.08 1.32 4.72
N HIS A 111 2.33 0.02 4.82
CA HIS A 111 2.95 -0.59 5.99
C HIS A 111 4.41 -0.88 5.74
N THR A 112 5.26 -0.57 6.73
CA THR A 112 6.71 -0.78 6.69
C THR A 112 7.17 -1.99 7.51
N TYR A 113 6.30 -2.57 8.34
CA TYR A 113 6.59 -3.80 9.05
C TYR A 113 6.63 -4.99 8.10
N ALA A 114 7.65 -5.82 8.19
CA ALA A 114 7.96 -6.85 7.20
C ALA A 114 6.80 -7.78 6.88
N LEU A 115 6.09 -8.29 7.89
CA LEU A 115 4.97 -9.22 7.68
C LEU A 115 3.70 -8.51 7.19
N ALA A 116 3.40 -7.32 7.68
CA ALA A 116 2.26 -6.52 7.21
C ALA A 116 2.46 -6.06 5.76
N ALA A 117 3.68 -5.73 5.37
CA ALA A 117 4.04 -5.28 4.03
C ALA A 117 4.03 -6.39 2.96
N LEU A 118 3.85 -7.65 3.35
CA LEU A 118 3.63 -8.77 2.42
C LEU A 118 2.26 -8.71 1.72
N TYR A 119 1.36 -7.86 2.20
CA TYR A 119 0.01 -7.66 1.68
C TYR A 119 -0.18 -6.23 1.14
N PRO A 120 0.59 -5.82 0.12
CA PRO A 120 0.53 -4.48 -0.42
C PRO A 120 -0.74 -4.27 -1.23
N TYR A 121 -1.31 -3.07 -1.14
CA TYR A 121 -2.42 -2.68 -1.97
C TYR A 121 -1.96 -1.85 -3.17
N ALA A 122 -2.48 -2.17 -4.36
CA ALA A 122 -2.31 -1.40 -5.59
C ALA A 122 -3.67 -0.98 -6.13
N THR A 123 -3.78 0.29 -6.53
CA THR A 123 -5.01 0.87 -7.10
C THR A 123 -5.44 0.13 -8.36
N GLN A 124 -6.73 -0.19 -8.44
CA GLN A 124 -7.34 -0.86 -9.60
C GLN A 124 -7.85 0.18 -10.59
N VAL A 125 -7.10 0.39 -11.66
CA VAL A 125 -7.30 1.49 -12.62
C VAL A 125 -8.59 1.39 -13.44
N ASN A 126 -9.17 0.19 -13.56
CA ASN A 126 -10.36 -0.07 -14.37
C ASN A 126 -11.66 -0.11 -13.56
N GLY A 127 -11.59 0.00 -12.25
CA GLY A 127 -12.78 0.09 -11.41
C GLY A 127 -12.46 -0.11 -9.94
N GLU A 128 -12.51 0.96 -9.18
CA GLU A 128 -12.28 0.94 -7.74
C GLU A 128 -13.10 2.01 -7.05
N MET A 129 -13.71 1.65 -5.95
CA MET A 129 -14.32 2.60 -5.01
C MET A 129 -13.90 2.26 -3.60
N GLY A 130 -13.46 3.26 -2.86
CA GLY A 130 -12.97 3.04 -1.51
C GLY A 130 -12.66 4.31 -0.76
N GLY A 131 -12.06 4.14 0.41
CA GLY A 131 -11.66 5.26 1.26
C GLY A 131 -10.81 4.85 2.43
N GLN A 132 -10.33 5.86 3.13
CA GLN A 132 -9.50 5.73 4.32
C GLN A 132 -9.98 6.68 5.39
N PHE A 133 -9.92 6.23 6.63
CA PHE A 133 -10.07 7.09 7.81
C PHE A 133 -8.91 6.81 8.76
N GLU A 134 -8.26 7.88 9.22
CA GLU A 134 -7.18 7.79 10.19
C GLU A 134 -7.38 8.80 11.31
N ILE A 135 -7.14 8.40 12.55
CA ILE A 135 -7.07 9.27 13.71
C ILE A 135 -5.79 9.00 14.49
N ASN A 136 -5.06 10.07 14.77
CA ASN A 136 -3.89 10.08 15.64
C ASN A 136 -4.18 10.96 16.85
N TYR A 137 -4.06 10.39 18.05
CA TYR A 137 -4.34 11.11 19.28
C TYR A 137 -3.22 10.96 20.30
N MET A 138 -2.76 12.08 20.84
CA MET A 138 -1.79 12.10 21.92
C MET A 138 -2.51 12.30 23.25
N ILE A 139 -2.62 11.26 24.05
CA ILE A 139 -3.12 11.35 25.42
C ILE A 139 -2.18 12.26 26.21
N PRO A 140 -2.69 13.32 26.88
CA PRO A 140 -1.86 14.32 27.53
C PRO A 140 -0.93 13.72 28.60
N ARG A 141 0.26 14.32 28.71
CA ARG A 141 1.22 14.03 29.78
C ARG A 141 0.59 14.33 31.15
N GLY A 142 0.93 13.55 32.16
CA GLY A 142 0.42 13.70 33.53
C GLY A 142 -0.97 13.08 33.76
N SER A 143 -1.70 12.67 32.74
CA SER A 143 -2.96 11.94 32.88
C SER A 143 -2.73 10.46 33.24
N LYS A 144 -3.75 9.77 33.80
CA LYS A 144 -3.68 8.35 34.18
C LYS A 144 -3.21 7.46 33.01
N LEU A 145 -3.76 7.65 31.81
CA LEU A 145 -3.42 6.88 30.62
C LEU A 145 -2.20 7.43 29.86
N GLY A 146 -1.95 8.75 29.91
CA GLY A 146 -0.82 9.40 29.24
C GLY A 146 0.51 9.18 29.96
N GLY A 147 0.49 9.02 31.27
CA GLY A 147 1.70 8.91 32.09
C GLY A 147 2.61 10.13 31.98
N LYS A 148 3.88 10.01 32.41
CA LYS A 148 4.84 11.13 32.44
C LYS A 148 5.15 11.75 31.08
N TYR A 149 5.09 10.96 29.99
CA TYR A 149 5.56 11.37 28.66
C TYR A 149 4.47 11.51 27.61
N GLY A 150 3.21 11.18 27.94
CA GLY A 150 2.11 11.02 27.00
C GLY A 150 2.07 9.62 26.39
N THR A 151 0.92 9.26 25.84
CA THR A 151 0.72 8.00 25.10
C THR A 151 0.08 8.34 23.76
N GLN A 152 0.70 7.92 22.67
CA GLN A 152 0.16 8.14 21.32
C GLN A 152 -0.71 6.94 20.95
N LEU A 153 -1.91 7.22 20.49
CA LEU A 153 -2.85 6.27 19.88
C LEU A 153 -2.96 6.59 18.39
N SER A 154 -3.00 5.56 17.57
CA SER A 154 -3.32 5.68 16.16
C SER A 154 -4.33 4.59 15.79
N LEU A 155 -5.35 4.96 15.04
CA LEU A 155 -6.31 4.05 14.43
C LEU A 155 -6.40 4.40 12.95
N ASN A 156 -6.30 3.41 12.09
CA ASN A 156 -6.54 3.54 10.66
C ASN A 156 -7.51 2.47 10.19
N THR A 157 -8.41 2.85 9.31
CA THR A 157 -9.22 1.92 8.54
C THR A 157 -9.25 2.35 7.10
N SER A 158 -9.06 1.41 6.19
CA SER A 158 -9.16 1.62 4.75
C SER A 158 -9.92 0.47 4.09
N MET A 159 -10.59 0.79 3.00
CA MET A 159 -11.32 -0.19 2.20
C MET A 159 -11.23 0.16 0.71
N ALA A 160 -11.18 -0.86 -0.11
CA ALA A 160 -11.32 -0.77 -1.55
C ALA A 160 -12.14 -1.96 -2.07
N ASN A 161 -13.12 -1.65 -2.89
CA ASN A 161 -13.98 -2.62 -3.55
C ASN A 161 -14.01 -2.32 -5.05
N SER A 162 -14.51 -3.27 -5.85
CA SER A 162 -14.92 -2.99 -7.22
C SER A 162 -16.00 -1.91 -7.25
N ILE A 163 -16.20 -1.29 -8.41
CA ILE A 163 -17.39 -0.49 -8.70
C ILE A 163 -18.54 -1.40 -9.14
N ASP A 164 -19.75 -0.91 -8.99
CA ASP A 164 -20.93 -1.60 -9.51
C ASP A 164 -20.95 -1.48 -11.05
N LYS A 165 -20.85 -2.63 -11.75
CA LYS A 165 -20.86 -2.73 -13.21
C LYS A 165 -22.08 -3.52 -13.64
N GLY A 166 -22.99 -2.85 -14.33
CA GLY A 166 -24.21 -3.45 -14.87
C GLY A 166 -24.09 -3.85 -16.34
N ILE A 167 -25.07 -4.59 -16.81
CA ILE A 167 -25.24 -4.99 -18.21
C ILE A 167 -25.72 -3.78 -19.03
N LEU A 168 -25.28 -3.66 -20.28
CA LEU A 168 -25.77 -2.67 -21.22
C LEU A 168 -27.18 -3.04 -21.73
N GLU A 169 -27.88 -2.08 -22.34
CA GLU A 169 -29.25 -2.30 -22.89
C GLU A 169 -29.29 -3.38 -23.97
N ASP A 170 -28.21 -3.58 -24.71
CA ASP A 170 -28.05 -4.64 -25.71
C ASP A 170 -27.76 -6.02 -25.15
N GLY A 171 -27.67 -6.14 -23.80
CA GLY A 171 -27.38 -7.39 -23.10
C GLY A 171 -25.87 -7.69 -22.95
N THR A 172 -24.97 -6.82 -23.45
CA THR A 172 -23.53 -7.04 -23.36
C THR A 172 -22.96 -6.49 -22.06
N ARG A 173 -21.80 -7.02 -21.62
CA ARG A 173 -21.06 -6.54 -20.47
C ARG A 173 -19.58 -6.83 -20.61
N GLY A 174 -18.78 -5.81 -20.91
CA GLY A 174 -17.35 -5.90 -21.03
C GLY A 174 -16.81 -6.45 -22.34
N GLU A 175 -17.67 -6.67 -23.34
CA GLU A 175 -17.25 -7.19 -24.63
C GLU A 175 -16.45 -6.17 -25.41
N LYS A 176 -15.41 -6.66 -26.11
CA LYS A 176 -14.53 -5.89 -26.98
C LYS A 176 -15.35 -5.13 -28.04
N GLY A 177 -15.06 -3.85 -28.23
CA GLY A 177 -15.73 -3.02 -29.24
C GLY A 177 -17.09 -2.45 -28.82
N THR A 178 -17.53 -2.65 -27.58
CA THR A 178 -18.77 -2.10 -27.02
C THR A 178 -18.49 -0.93 -26.06
N GLN A 179 -19.55 -0.34 -25.47
CA GLN A 179 -19.44 0.64 -24.38
C GLN A 179 -19.03 -0.01 -23.04
N GLY A 180 -18.90 -1.33 -23.01
CA GLY A 180 -18.39 -2.11 -21.90
C GLY A 180 -19.45 -2.43 -20.84
N TYR A 181 -19.91 -1.46 -20.06
CA TYR A 181 -20.83 -1.67 -18.95
C TYR A 181 -21.51 -0.36 -18.52
N THR A 182 -22.63 -0.49 -17.81
CA THR A 182 -23.20 0.62 -17.03
C THR A 182 -22.56 0.67 -15.65
N SER A 183 -22.54 1.83 -15.00
CA SER A 183 -21.96 1.96 -13.66
C SER A 183 -22.72 2.99 -12.83
N ASN A 184 -23.11 2.60 -11.61
CA ASN A 184 -23.69 3.53 -10.65
C ASN A 184 -22.54 4.28 -9.92
N PRO A 185 -22.47 5.63 -9.97
CA PRO A 185 -21.40 6.40 -9.37
C PRO A 185 -21.32 6.31 -7.83
N PHE A 186 -22.40 5.91 -7.16
CA PHE A 186 -22.49 5.85 -5.69
C PHE A 186 -22.57 4.42 -5.13
N ALA A 187 -22.56 3.38 -5.97
CA ALA A 187 -22.65 2.00 -5.53
C ALA A 187 -21.29 1.29 -5.55
N PHE A 188 -21.03 0.58 -4.46
CA PHE A 188 -19.92 -0.37 -4.41
C PHE A 188 -20.28 -1.63 -5.21
N GLY A 189 -19.29 -2.15 -5.93
CA GLY A 189 -19.41 -3.48 -6.52
C GLY A 189 -19.23 -4.58 -5.45
N PRO A 190 -19.53 -5.83 -5.84
CA PRO A 190 -19.57 -6.96 -4.90
C PRO A 190 -18.18 -7.45 -4.46
N ILE A 191 -17.13 -7.13 -5.22
CA ILE A 191 -15.80 -7.68 -5.01
C ILE A 191 -15.05 -6.83 -4.02
N VAL A 192 -14.66 -7.40 -2.88
CA VAL A 192 -13.74 -6.79 -1.93
C VAL A 192 -12.33 -6.98 -2.47
N TYR A 193 -11.60 -5.89 -2.70
CA TYR A 193 -10.19 -5.92 -3.08
C TYR A 193 -9.30 -5.92 -1.85
N PHE A 194 -9.57 -4.98 -0.94
CA PHE A 194 -8.74 -4.79 0.24
C PHE A 194 -9.55 -4.18 1.39
N ARG A 195 -9.25 -4.61 2.60
CA ARG A 195 -9.63 -3.94 3.84
C ARG A 195 -8.45 -3.98 4.79
N ASP A 196 -8.20 -2.88 5.46
CA ASP A 196 -7.17 -2.75 6.49
C ASP A 196 -7.76 -2.01 7.68
N VAL A 197 -7.72 -2.66 8.82
CA VAL A 197 -7.99 -2.02 10.11
C VAL A 197 -6.75 -2.22 10.97
N ASN A 198 -6.11 -1.13 11.37
CA ASN A 198 -4.96 -1.22 12.25
C ASN A 198 -5.03 -0.19 13.38
N ALA A 199 -4.52 -0.59 14.53
CA ALA A 199 -4.46 0.25 15.72
C ALA A 199 -3.09 0.14 16.36
N SER A 200 -2.52 1.26 16.79
CA SER A 200 -1.25 1.28 17.49
C SER A 200 -1.29 2.11 18.77
N VAL A 201 -0.54 1.64 19.74
CA VAL A 201 -0.28 2.35 21.01
C VAL A 201 1.23 2.50 21.16
N THR A 202 1.70 3.75 21.20
CA THR A 202 3.11 4.06 21.44
C THR A 202 3.26 4.75 22.78
N ARG A 203 4.07 4.18 23.67
CA ARG A 203 4.31 4.73 25.00
C ARG A 203 5.78 4.82 25.33
N LYS A 204 6.18 5.97 25.85
CA LYS A 204 7.48 6.16 26.46
C LYS A 204 7.35 5.98 27.97
N PHE A 205 7.92 4.90 28.51
CA PHE A 205 7.84 4.57 29.94
C PHE A 205 8.89 5.33 30.76
N SER A 206 10.06 5.56 30.16
CA SER A 206 11.16 6.30 30.81
C SER A 206 11.95 7.10 29.77
N LYS A 207 12.98 7.85 30.21
CA LYS A 207 13.94 8.51 29.29
C LYS A 207 14.69 7.48 28.43
N LYS A 208 14.78 6.23 28.89
CA LYS A 208 15.57 5.17 28.26
C LYS A 208 14.71 4.13 27.51
N TYR A 209 13.39 4.03 27.78
CA TYR A 209 12.56 2.98 27.24
C TYR A 209 11.28 3.52 26.59
N LYS A 210 11.07 3.13 25.33
CA LYS A 210 9.88 3.38 24.53
C LYS A 210 9.42 2.04 23.95
N SER A 211 8.10 1.79 23.93
CA SER A 211 7.50 0.61 23.32
C SER A 211 6.30 1.01 22.45
N GLN A 212 6.09 0.25 21.41
CA GLN A 212 4.94 0.36 20.51
C GLN A 212 4.35 -1.03 20.28
N LEU A 213 3.03 -1.12 20.39
CA LEU A 213 2.25 -2.28 20.01
C LEU A 213 1.33 -1.88 18.86
N THR A 214 1.30 -2.67 17.80
CA THR A 214 0.42 -2.45 16.64
C THR A 214 -0.30 -3.74 16.30
N LEU A 215 -1.61 -3.66 16.10
CA LEU A 215 -2.46 -4.74 15.64
C LEU A 215 -2.96 -4.41 14.24
N PHE A 216 -3.05 -5.42 13.38
CA PHE A 216 -3.55 -5.34 12.02
C PHE A 216 -4.60 -6.41 11.76
N ASN A 217 -5.61 -6.06 10.99
CA ASN A 217 -6.57 -6.99 10.43
C ASN A 217 -6.77 -6.63 8.95
N PHE A 218 -6.38 -7.54 8.05
CA PHE A 218 -6.51 -7.36 6.61
C PHE A 218 -7.53 -8.34 6.03
N LYS A 219 -8.24 -7.87 4.99
CA LYS A 219 -8.82 -8.70 3.95
C LYS A 219 -8.10 -8.38 2.65
N TYR A 220 -7.47 -9.38 2.06
CA TYR A 220 -6.60 -9.23 0.89
C TYR A 220 -7.08 -10.15 -0.23
N ASN A 221 -7.52 -9.58 -1.34
CA ASN A 221 -7.91 -10.36 -2.51
C ASN A 221 -6.66 -10.72 -3.32
N LYS A 222 -6.19 -11.96 -3.18
CA LYS A 222 -4.96 -12.41 -3.84
C LYS A 222 -5.09 -12.41 -5.37
N THR A 223 -6.24 -12.77 -5.91
CA THR A 223 -6.48 -12.86 -7.36
C THR A 223 -6.34 -11.49 -8.00
N VAL A 224 -6.94 -10.47 -7.40
CA VAL A 224 -6.88 -9.10 -7.90
C VAL A 224 -5.52 -8.45 -7.66
N LEU A 225 -4.96 -8.60 -6.46
CA LEU A 225 -3.80 -7.81 -6.02
C LEU A 225 -2.46 -8.51 -6.24
N ASN A 226 -2.42 -9.85 -6.23
CA ASN A 226 -1.18 -10.60 -6.42
C ASN A 226 -1.08 -11.18 -7.83
N ASP A 227 -2.17 -11.77 -8.34
CA ASP A 227 -2.15 -12.44 -9.64
C ASP A 227 -2.38 -11.45 -10.80
N GLY A 228 -2.68 -10.18 -10.47
CA GLY A 228 -2.83 -9.09 -11.44
C GLY A 228 -4.05 -9.24 -12.35
N VAL A 229 -4.98 -10.11 -11.99
CA VAL A 229 -6.27 -10.24 -12.67
C VAL A 229 -7.14 -9.08 -12.22
N GLY A 230 -6.86 -7.90 -12.74
CA GLY A 230 -7.68 -6.71 -12.49
C GLY A 230 -9.14 -6.91 -12.92
N ASP A 231 -9.98 -5.98 -12.53
CA ASP A 231 -11.44 -5.98 -12.74
C ASP A 231 -11.90 -5.94 -14.22
N ILE A 232 -11.01 -6.09 -15.19
CA ILE A 232 -11.34 -6.02 -16.61
C ILE A 232 -12.24 -7.17 -17.08
N THR A 233 -11.92 -8.36 -16.59
CA THR A 233 -12.52 -9.61 -17.07
C THR A 233 -13.42 -10.29 -16.05
N LEU A 234 -13.60 -9.71 -14.88
CA LEU A 234 -14.43 -10.28 -13.83
C LEU A 234 -15.92 -10.04 -14.15
N LEU A 235 -16.38 -10.73 -15.15
CA LEU A 235 -17.81 -10.93 -15.42
C LEU A 235 -18.46 -11.74 -14.29
N GLU A 236 -17.67 -12.54 -13.58
CA GLU A 236 -18.07 -13.30 -12.39
C GLU A 236 -17.24 -12.82 -11.17
N ALA A 237 -17.88 -12.75 -10.02
CA ALA A 237 -17.17 -12.49 -8.77
C ALA A 237 -16.11 -13.59 -8.58
N PRO A 238 -14.85 -13.25 -8.26
CA PRO A 238 -13.88 -14.27 -7.88
C PRO A 238 -14.47 -15.09 -6.73
N GLY A 239 -14.22 -16.39 -6.74
CA GLY A 239 -14.69 -17.28 -5.68
C GLY A 239 -14.30 -16.74 -4.30
N THR A 240 -15.04 -17.11 -3.28
CA THR A 240 -14.79 -16.69 -1.89
C THR A 240 -13.36 -16.98 -1.42
N ASP A 241 -12.72 -17.97 -2.02
CA ASP A 241 -11.34 -18.42 -1.72
C ASP A 241 -10.26 -17.42 -2.18
N SER A 242 -10.60 -16.39 -2.94
CA SER A 242 -9.64 -15.37 -3.37
C SER A 242 -9.36 -14.32 -2.30
N VAL A 243 -10.23 -14.15 -1.32
CA VAL A 243 -10.06 -13.20 -0.20
C VAL A 243 -9.45 -13.90 1.00
N ILE A 244 -8.26 -13.44 1.39
CA ILE A 244 -7.51 -13.94 2.52
C ILE A 244 -7.69 -13.02 3.70
N ASN A 245 -8.00 -13.58 4.89
CA ASN A 245 -7.99 -12.84 6.13
C ASN A 245 -6.60 -12.97 6.76
N VAL A 246 -6.05 -11.85 7.22
CA VAL A 246 -4.75 -11.79 7.88
C VAL A 246 -4.88 -10.99 9.16
N GLN A 247 -4.43 -11.56 10.26
CA GLN A 247 -4.26 -10.86 11.53
C GLN A 247 -2.78 -10.77 11.84
N ALA A 248 -2.29 -9.56 12.14
CA ALA A 248 -0.89 -9.40 12.50
C ALA A 248 -0.73 -8.55 13.77
N LEU A 249 0.29 -8.92 14.54
CA LEU A 249 0.72 -8.19 15.73
C LEU A 249 2.17 -7.80 15.54
N VAL A 250 2.49 -6.56 15.89
CA VAL A 250 3.87 -6.05 15.92
C VAL A 250 4.14 -5.43 17.29
N TRP A 251 5.21 -5.88 17.93
CA TRP A 251 5.69 -5.32 19.17
C TRP A 251 7.13 -4.83 19.02
N GLU A 252 7.29 -3.51 19.02
CA GLU A 252 8.58 -2.84 18.90
C GLU A 252 9.00 -2.23 20.22
N ASN A 253 10.28 -2.37 20.58
CA ASN A 253 10.88 -1.77 21.75
C ASN A 253 12.16 -1.03 21.37
N GLN A 254 12.38 0.11 22.01
CA GLN A 254 13.60 0.89 21.89
C GLN A 254 14.16 1.20 23.27
N ILE A 255 15.40 0.76 23.51
CA ILE A 255 16.11 0.89 24.78
C ILE A 255 17.37 1.71 24.55
N LYS A 256 17.48 2.86 25.21
CA LYS A 256 18.69 3.66 25.23
C LYS A 256 19.66 3.11 26.27
N LEU A 257 20.83 2.70 25.81
CA LEU A 257 21.92 2.18 26.61
C LEU A 257 22.94 3.31 26.98
N PRO A 258 23.88 3.08 27.90
CA PRO A 258 24.97 4.00 28.16
C PRO A 258 25.80 4.33 26.91
N LYS A 259 26.55 5.42 26.94
CA LYS A 259 27.45 5.86 25.85
C LYS A 259 26.73 6.10 24.50
N GLY A 260 25.46 6.54 24.52
CA GLY A 260 24.72 6.87 23.32
C GLY A 260 24.24 5.69 22.49
N GLN A 261 24.43 4.46 22.96
CA GLN A 261 23.97 3.25 22.26
C GLN A 261 22.45 3.07 22.33
N THR A 262 21.90 2.33 21.39
CA THR A 262 20.46 1.99 21.34
C THR A 262 20.29 0.53 20.95
N LEU A 263 19.44 -0.19 21.67
CA LEU A 263 18.94 -1.50 21.28
C LEU A 263 17.49 -1.34 20.86
N ARG A 264 17.19 -1.74 19.63
CA ARG A 264 15.83 -1.91 19.10
C ARG A 264 15.53 -3.39 18.97
N THR A 265 14.40 -3.82 19.49
CA THR A 265 13.88 -5.17 19.27
C THR A 265 12.49 -5.07 18.65
N GLU A 266 12.21 -5.98 17.75
CA GLU A 266 10.91 -6.06 17.08
C GLU A 266 10.49 -7.53 16.97
N PHE A 267 9.27 -7.81 17.36
CA PHE A 267 8.62 -9.08 17.20
C PHE A 267 7.35 -8.89 16.37
N GLN A 268 7.17 -9.71 15.35
CA GLN A 268 5.98 -9.73 14.53
C GLN A 268 5.40 -11.15 14.47
N LEU A 269 4.08 -11.24 14.46
CA LEU A 269 3.33 -12.46 14.23
C LEU A 269 2.25 -12.15 13.21
N ALA A 270 2.12 -12.97 12.17
CA ALA A 270 1.05 -12.89 11.19
C ALA A 270 0.37 -14.25 11.08
N LEU A 271 -0.95 -14.27 11.24
CA LEU A 271 -1.81 -15.41 11.05
C LEU A 271 -2.64 -15.18 9.80
N ALA A 272 -2.58 -16.09 8.83
CA ALA A 272 -3.19 -15.91 7.52
C ALA A 272 -3.91 -17.17 7.05
N ASP A 273 -5.14 -17.02 6.57
CA ASP A 273 -5.94 -18.12 6.02
C ASP A 273 -5.35 -18.60 4.67
N GLY A 274 -4.38 -19.51 4.70
CA GLY A 274 -3.73 -20.03 3.50
C GLY A 274 -2.79 -19.03 2.81
N PHE A 275 -2.60 -19.13 1.50
CA PHE A 275 -1.75 -18.31 0.62
C PHE A 275 -0.27 -18.28 1.06
N ARG A 276 0.13 -17.31 1.89
CA ARG A 276 1.49 -17.22 2.44
C ARG A 276 1.66 -18.00 3.75
N GLY A 277 0.54 -18.32 4.42
CA GLY A 277 0.51 -19.01 5.70
C GLY A 277 0.96 -18.14 6.89
N ASP A 278 1.01 -18.78 8.05
CA ASP A 278 1.40 -18.14 9.30
C ASP A 278 2.90 -17.90 9.37
N MET A 279 3.28 -16.73 9.88
CA MET A 279 4.68 -16.31 9.97
C MET A 279 4.97 -15.64 11.31
N ALA A 280 6.19 -15.82 11.79
CA ALA A 280 6.75 -15.07 12.89
C ALA A 280 8.06 -14.41 12.48
N MET A 281 8.37 -13.24 13.05
CA MET A 281 9.61 -12.51 12.78
C MET A 281 10.16 -11.96 14.08
N GLY A 282 11.47 -12.09 14.26
CA GLY A 282 12.25 -11.46 15.33
C GLY A 282 13.37 -10.61 14.75
N LEU A 283 13.57 -9.40 15.30
CA LEU A 283 14.67 -8.50 14.99
C LEU A 283 15.30 -7.99 16.28
N ALA A 284 16.63 -8.02 16.33
CA ALA A 284 17.43 -7.27 17.29
C ALA A 284 18.43 -6.40 16.54
N GLU A 285 18.37 -5.09 16.78
CA GLU A 285 19.24 -4.09 16.17
C GLU A 285 19.95 -3.29 17.25
N TRP A 286 21.27 -3.38 17.27
CA TRP A 286 22.12 -2.68 18.22
C TRP A 286 22.92 -1.60 17.51
N THR A 287 22.60 -0.35 17.79
CA THR A 287 23.35 0.81 17.32
C THR A 287 24.44 1.16 18.34
N ILE A 288 25.67 1.02 17.90
CA ILE A 288 26.87 1.39 18.62
C ILE A 288 27.27 2.79 18.13
N SER A 289 26.90 3.79 18.94
CA SER A 289 27.08 5.20 18.57
C SER A 289 28.54 5.58 18.30
N PRO A 290 28.79 6.47 17.33
CA PRO A 290 27.78 7.09 16.47
C PRO A 290 27.51 6.31 15.17
N ASP A 291 28.41 5.41 14.74
CA ASP A 291 28.55 5.08 13.31
C ASP A 291 28.18 3.63 12.96
N TRP A 292 28.11 2.74 13.93
CA TRP A 292 27.92 1.32 13.68
C TRP A 292 26.57 0.79 14.14
N THR A 293 25.98 -0.07 13.33
CA THR A 293 24.77 -0.83 13.69
C THR A 293 24.94 -2.29 13.30
N ILE A 294 24.65 -3.19 14.22
CA ILE A 294 24.58 -4.64 14.00
C ILE A 294 23.12 -5.04 14.13
N ALA A 295 22.61 -5.78 13.16
CA ALA A 295 21.23 -6.28 13.19
C ALA A 295 21.17 -7.76 12.87
N VAL A 296 20.38 -8.48 13.64
CA VAL A 296 20.02 -9.89 13.40
C VAL A 296 18.53 -9.96 13.25
N GLN A 297 18.06 -10.56 12.15
CA GLN A 297 16.65 -10.78 11.86
C GLN A 297 16.44 -12.23 11.44
N ASP A 298 15.32 -12.81 11.83
CA ASP A 298 14.81 -14.05 11.26
C ASP A 298 13.31 -13.94 11.02
N ILE A 299 12.86 -14.36 9.84
CA ILE A 299 11.46 -14.59 9.52
C ILE A 299 11.27 -16.09 9.37
N TYR A 300 10.38 -16.66 10.15
CA TYR A 300 10.01 -18.07 10.06
C TYR A 300 8.59 -18.21 9.51
N ASN A 301 8.47 -18.79 8.32
CA ASN A 301 7.20 -19.19 7.75
C ASN A 301 6.88 -20.60 8.24
N TYR A 302 6.06 -20.73 9.28
CA TYR A 302 5.73 -22.04 9.87
C TYR A 302 4.39 -22.60 9.38
N GLY A 303 3.52 -21.77 8.82
CA GLY A 303 2.17 -22.13 8.42
C GLY A 303 1.93 -22.15 6.91
N HIS A 304 2.99 -22.12 6.07
CA HIS A 304 2.79 -22.15 4.61
C HIS A 304 2.06 -23.44 4.19
N PRO A 305 1.05 -23.38 3.26
CA PRO A 305 0.35 -24.56 2.79
C PRO A 305 1.28 -25.65 2.23
N SER A 306 2.33 -25.25 1.51
CA SER A 306 3.39 -26.16 1.06
C SER A 306 4.47 -26.31 2.14
N GLU A 307 4.71 -27.52 2.62
CA GLU A 307 5.72 -27.81 3.66
C GLU A 307 7.13 -27.41 3.23
N SER A 308 7.47 -27.54 1.95
CA SER A 308 8.78 -27.15 1.41
C SER A 308 9.07 -25.64 1.52
N ARG A 309 8.04 -24.82 1.77
CA ARG A 309 8.13 -23.38 2.00
C ARG A 309 8.05 -22.97 3.47
N ARG A 310 7.97 -23.93 4.39
CA ARG A 310 8.07 -23.71 5.85
C ARG A 310 9.52 -23.58 6.25
N ILE A 311 10.11 -22.42 5.98
CA ILE A 311 11.55 -22.18 6.10
C ILE A 311 11.84 -20.89 6.87
N HIS A 312 13.08 -20.82 7.39
CA HIS A 312 13.65 -19.65 8.02
C HIS A 312 14.34 -18.75 7.00
N TYR A 313 14.31 -17.44 7.26
CA TYR A 313 15.00 -16.41 6.50
C TYR A 313 15.92 -15.57 7.44
N PRO A 314 16.98 -16.19 8.00
CA PRO A 314 17.89 -15.49 8.88
C PRO A 314 18.81 -14.54 8.12
N ILE A 315 18.99 -13.34 8.63
CA ILE A 315 19.92 -12.32 8.10
C ILE A 315 20.70 -11.70 9.25
N LEU A 316 22.02 -11.64 9.09
CA LEU A 316 22.93 -10.81 9.86
C LEU A 316 23.34 -9.61 9.02
N SER A 317 23.27 -8.40 9.56
CA SER A 317 23.66 -7.16 8.88
C SER A 317 24.62 -6.34 9.74
N LEU A 318 25.67 -5.83 9.12
CA LEU A 318 26.58 -4.84 9.66
C LEU A 318 26.46 -3.56 8.85
N ILE A 319 26.24 -2.43 9.52
CA ILE A 319 26.03 -1.14 8.87
C ILE A 319 27.01 -0.14 9.47
N HIS A 320 27.63 0.63 8.60
CA HIS A 320 28.48 1.76 8.98
C HIS A 320 27.98 3.05 8.33
N PHE A 321 27.91 4.11 9.13
CA PHE A 321 27.58 5.46 8.68
C PHE A 321 28.82 6.33 8.76
N ASN A 322 29.09 7.08 7.69
CA ASN A 322 30.14 8.11 7.67
C ASN A 322 29.57 9.36 6.96
N GLY A 323 29.08 10.31 7.75
CA GLY A 323 28.36 11.48 7.23
C GLY A 323 27.16 11.06 6.39
N PRO A 324 27.11 11.50 5.09
CA PRO A 324 26.00 11.16 4.20
C PRO A 324 26.09 9.74 3.60
N THR A 325 27.18 9.02 3.87
CA THR A 325 27.46 7.71 3.28
C THR A 325 27.06 6.59 4.25
N ARG A 326 26.32 5.62 3.76
CA ARG A 326 25.93 4.41 4.45
C ARG A 326 26.43 3.18 3.69
N VAL A 327 27.23 2.37 4.37
CA VAL A 327 27.71 1.06 3.88
C VAL A 327 26.97 -0.03 4.66
N GLN A 328 26.47 -1.03 3.98
CA GLN A 328 25.86 -2.20 4.61
C GLN A 328 26.39 -3.48 3.98
N ILE A 329 26.76 -4.42 4.84
CA ILE A 329 27.10 -5.80 4.49
C ILE A 329 26.07 -6.69 5.19
N GLY A 330 25.48 -7.61 4.45
CA GLY A 330 24.52 -8.59 4.98
C GLY A 330 24.86 -9.99 4.52
N TYR A 331 24.59 -10.97 5.35
CA TYR A 331 24.72 -12.37 5.02
C TYR A 331 23.48 -13.14 5.52
N GLY A 332 22.89 -13.94 4.65
CA GLY A 332 21.77 -14.77 5.02
C GLY A 332 20.81 -15.06 3.88
N ARG A 333 19.58 -15.41 4.23
CA ARG A 333 18.48 -15.64 3.30
C ARG A 333 17.44 -14.55 3.48
N GLN A 334 17.06 -13.90 2.40
CA GLN A 334 16.11 -12.79 2.39
C GLN A 334 14.83 -13.18 1.64
N GLN A 335 13.69 -12.94 2.28
CA GLN A 335 12.39 -13.06 1.62
C GLN A 335 12.12 -11.82 0.77
N GLN A 336 11.42 -11.98 -0.36
CA GLN A 336 10.89 -10.84 -1.12
C GLN A 336 9.97 -9.99 -0.25
N GLY A 337 10.13 -8.67 -0.28
CA GLY A 337 9.27 -7.76 0.48
C GLY A 337 10.02 -6.52 0.95
N ILE A 338 9.56 -5.93 2.06
CA ILE A 338 10.22 -4.78 2.68
C ILE A 338 11.23 -5.28 3.72
N PHE A 339 12.46 -4.82 3.58
CA PHE A 339 13.55 -5.03 4.51
C PHE A 339 13.96 -3.71 5.15
N CYS A 340 13.83 -3.62 6.48
CA CYS A 340 14.12 -2.41 7.26
C CYS A 340 15.23 -2.70 8.26
N VAL A 341 16.37 -2.01 8.13
CA VAL A 341 17.50 -2.10 9.06
C VAL A 341 18.29 -0.79 9.09
N GLY A 342 18.79 -0.40 10.25
CA GLY A 342 19.52 0.87 10.44
C GLY A 342 18.67 2.10 10.10
N GLY A 343 17.35 2.06 10.34
CA GLY A 343 16.43 3.16 10.04
C GLY A 343 16.07 3.34 8.56
N VAL A 344 16.55 2.47 7.66
CA VAL A 344 16.28 2.54 6.21
C VAL A 344 15.46 1.32 5.79
N CYS A 345 14.33 1.57 5.12
CA CYS A 345 13.47 0.53 4.55
C CYS A 345 13.58 0.54 3.01
N ARG A 346 13.63 -0.62 2.41
CA ARG A 346 13.68 -0.80 0.95
C ARG A 346 12.94 -2.07 0.53
N VAL A 347 12.37 -2.04 -0.66
CA VAL A 347 11.83 -3.24 -1.31
C VAL A 347 13.01 -4.04 -1.86
N VAL A 348 13.01 -5.34 -1.60
CA VAL A 348 14.10 -6.24 -1.95
C VAL A 348 13.55 -7.50 -2.63
N PRO A 349 14.27 -8.05 -3.64
CA PRO A 349 13.96 -9.35 -4.21
C PRO A 349 14.36 -10.48 -3.23
N PRO A 350 13.86 -11.72 -3.44
CA PRO A 350 14.34 -12.87 -2.71
C PRO A 350 15.80 -13.13 -3.05
N SER A 351 16.62 -13.36 -2.04
CA SER A 351 18.05 -13.61 -2.23
C SER A 351 18.63 -14.49 -1.12
N SER A 352 19.78 -15.12 -1.39
CA SER A 352 20.53 -15.90 -0.41
C SER A 352 22.02 -15.71 -0.63
N GLY A 353 22.77 -15.50 0.46
CA GLY A 353 24.22 -15.30 0.44
C GLY A 353 24.64 -13.94 0.95
N LEU A 354 25.75 -13.42 0.43
CA LEU A 354 26.33 -12.13 0.80
C LEU A 354 25.65 -11.00 0.02
N SER A 355 25.30 -9.95 0.70
CA SER A 355 24.75 -8.70 0.12
C SER A 355 25.64 -7.51 0.51
N PHE A 356 25.81 -6.59 -0.43
CA PHE A 356 26.51 -5.33 -0.23
C PHE A 356 25.66 -4.17 -0.72
N SER A 357 25.62 -3.08 0.03
CA SER A 357 24.91 -1.87 -0.37
C SER A 357 25.70 -0.64 0.07
N LEU A 358 25.91 0.25 -0.88
CA LEU A 358 26.49 1.58 -0.68
C LEU A 358 25.45 2.63 -1.06
N THR A 359 25.16 3.56 -0.16
CA THR A 359 24.26 4.68 -0.41
C THR A 359 24.94 5.95 0.06
N THR A 360 24.98 6.97 -0.78
CA THR A 360 25.49 8.29 -0.41
C THR A 360 24.56 9.37 -0.98
N SER A 361 24.35 10.46 -0.24
CA SER A 361 23.71 11.67 -0.75
C SER A 361 24.78 12.72 -1.02
N LEU A 362 24.71 13.32 -2.19
CA LEU A 362 25.60 14.41 -2.63
C LEU A 362 25.03 15.77 -2.22
#